data_d51277eadec060403613f1ea07f2b4bd
#
_entry.id   d51277eadec060403613f1ea07f2b4bd
#
_cell.length_a   1.000
_cell.length_b   1.000
_cell.length_c   1.000
_cell.angle_alpha   90.00
_cell.angle_beta   90.00
_cell.angle_gamma   90.00
#
_symmetry.space_group_name_H-M   'P 1'
#
loop_
_entity.id
_entity.type
_entity.pdbx_description
1 polymer ?
#
loop_
_entity_poly.entity_id
_entity_poly.type
_entity_poly.pdbx_seq_one_letter_code
_entity_poly.pdbx_strand_id
1 'polypeptide(L)'
;FKHESFNIALRPILDLMQTVPVFAYLVPILILFGFGPVAALVATVIYAMPPMVRITTLALRGVPNEIIEAGKMAGCTRRQILRKVIIPSAVPALMVGVNQVIMLSLNMVIIASMIGAGGLGFDVLASLRRLDIGAGIEAGLAIVVMAIALDRASQAFSERKLSTSLTGNFVQRHPLGVSAVAVICLTLIAGTVVSWIQTYP
;
A
#
# COMPACT_ATOMS: atom_id res chain seq x y z
N PHE A 1 8.06 -21.86 -9.09
CA PHE A 1 7.34 -22.93 -9.82
C PHE A 1 8.01 -24.31 -9.79
N LYS A 2 9.24 -24.43 -9.27
CA LYS A 2 9.96 -25.73 -9.27
C LYS A 2 9.88 -26.51 -7.96
N HIS A 3 9.36 -25.91 -6.89
CA HIS A 3 9.32 -26.53 -5.57
C HIS A 3 7.92 -26.39 -4.96
N GLU A 4 7.07 -27.33 -5.24
CA GLU A 4 5.78 -27.48 -4.57
C GLU A 4 5.96 -27.62 -3.05
N SER A 5 7.02 -28.34 -2.67
CA SER A 5 7.47 -28.48 -1.27
C SER A 5 7.79 -27.14 -0.59
N PHE A 6 8.40 -26.19 -1.30
CA PHE A 6 8.69 -24.84 -0.77
C PHE A 6 7.41 -24.04 -0.52
N ASN A 7 6.44 -24.16 -1.45
CA ASN A 7 5.14 -23.50 -1.27
C ASN A 7 4.33 -24.07 -0.10
N ILE A 8 4.42 -25.39 0.11
CA ILE A 8 3.75 -26.07 1.23
C ILE A 8 4.35 -25.61 2.57
N ALA A 9 5.67 -25.46 2.64
CA ALA A 9 6.35 -24.97 3.84
C ALA A 9 6.15 -23.46 4.08
N LEU A 10 6.04 -22.67 3.01
CA LEU A 10 5.89 -21.20 3.12
C LEU A 10 4.52 -20.79 3.64
N ARG A 11 3.46 -21.52 3.28
CA ARG A 11 2.08 -21.21 3.70
C ARG A 11 1.91 -21.10 5.22
N PRO A 12 2.27 -22.12 6.02
CA PRO A 12 2.09 -22.04 7.48
C PRO A 12 2.96 -20.94 8.11
N ILE A 13 4.12 -20.62 7.56
CA ILE A 13 4.96 -19.50 8.03
C ILE A 13 4.25 -18.16 7.79
N LEU A 14 3.71 -17.96 6.59
CA LEU A 14 2.95 -16.74 6.27
C LEU A 14 1.67 -16.63 7.11
N ASP A 15 0.99 -17.75 7.37
CA ASP A 15 -0.20 -17.79 8.20
C ASP A 15 0.15 -17.43 9.66
N LEU A 16 1.23 -17.99 10.19
CA LEU A 16 1.73 -17.68 11.52
C LEU A 16 2.10 -16.20 11.64
N MET A 17 2.79 -15.63 10.65
CA MET A 17 3.13 -14.20 10.63
C MET A 17 1.90 -13.29 10.64
N GLN A 18 0.77 -13.71 10.08
CA GLN A 18 -0.47 -12.94 10.08
C GLN A 18 -1.29 -13.10 11.38
N THR A 19 -1.15 -14.25 12.05
CA THR A 19 -1.87 -14.52 13.30
C THR A 19 -1.17 -13.95 14.53
N VAL A 20 0.15 -13.78 14.46
CA VAL A 20 0.95 -13.20 15.55
C VAL A 20 0.64 -11.71 15.68
N PRO A 21 0.25 -11.21 16.87
CA PRO A 21 0.02 -9.79 17.10
C PRO A 21 1.26 -8.96 16.76
N VAL A 22 1.05 -7.79 16.17
CA VAL A 22 2.13 -6.87 15.74
C VAL A 22 3.16 -6.61 16.85
N PHE A 23 2.69 -6.45 18.09
CA PHE A 23 3.57 -6.18 19.23
C PHE A 23 4.50 -7.35 19.58
N ALA A 24 4.15 -8.60 19.23
CA ALA A 24 4.97 -9.76 19.55
C ALA A 24 6.30 -9.79 18.78
N TYR A 25 6.33 -9.29 17.55
CA TYR A 25 7.59 -9.15 16.79
C TYR A 25 8.18 -7.74 16.88
N LEU A 26 7.38 -6.75 17.27
CA LEU A 26 7.87 -5.39 17.46
C LEU A 26 8.88 -5.31 18.61
N VAL A 27 8.64 -6.02 19.72
CA VAL A 27 9.55 -6.02 20.88
C VAL A 27 10.96 -6.51 20.51
N PRO A 28 11.16 -7.68 19.87
CA PRO A 28 12.48 -8.09 19.39
C PRO A 28 13.14 -7.08 18.42
N ILE A 29 12.35 -6.46 17.55
CA ILE A 29 12.85 -5.44 16.60
C ILE A 29 13.36 -4.22 17.36
N LEU A 30 12.65 -3.77 18.40
CA LEU A 30 13.08 -2.64 19.24
C LEU A 30 14.36 -2.96 20.01
N ILE A 31 14.56 -4.19 20.46
CA ILE A 31 15.79 -4.59 21.13
C ILE A 31 16.98 -4.57 20.17
N LEU A 32 16.76 -4.95 18.90
CA LEU A 32 17.82 -5.01 17.88
C LEU A 32 18.16 -3.65 17.27
N PHE A 33 17.16 -2.82 16.99
CA PHE A 33 17.31 -1.57 16.24
C PHE A 33 17.09 -0.29 17.07
N GLY A 34 16.66 -0.45 18.33
CA GLY A 34 16.28 0.68 19.18
C GLY A 34 14.93 1.29 18.80
N PHE A 35 14.55 2.32 19.54
CA PHE A 35 13.36 3.13 19.24
C PHE A 35 13.66 4.08 18.08
N GLY A 36 12.73 4.21 17.13
CA GLY A 36 12.88 5.14 16.03
C GLY A 36 12.36 4.64 14.68
N PRO A 37 12.62 5.41 13.60
CA PRO A 37 12.05 5.13 12.28
C PRO A 37 12.55 3.83 11.67
N VAL A 38 13.78 3.37 11.99
CA VAL A 38 14.34 2.12 11.45
C VAL A 38 13.53 0.92 11.95
N ALA A 39 13.27 0.85 13.26
CA ALA A 39 12.46 -0.22 13.83
C ALA A 39 11.03 -0.22 13.26
N ALA A 40 10.45 0.98 13.06
CA ALA A 40 9.13 1.15 12.46
C ALA A 40 9.08 0.64 11.02
N LEU A 41 10.08 0.95 10.20
CA LEU A 41 10.16 0.47 8.82
C LEU A 41 10.29 -1.05 8.76
N VAL A 42 11.18 -1.64 9.56
CA VAL A 42 11.37 -3.11 9.61
C VAL A 42 10.07 -3.79 10.03
N ALA A 43 9.42 -3.30 11.08
CA ALA A 43 8.13 -3.84 11.54
C ALA A 43 7.04 -3.75 10.46
N THR A 44 6.95 -2.62 9.76
CA THR A 44 5.99 -2.42 8.68
C THR A 44 6.22 -3.38 7.53
N VAL A 45 7.47 -3.59 7.12
CA VAL A 45 7.84 -4.56 6.07
C VAL A 45 7.44 -5.97 6.46
N ILE A 46 7.75 -6.40 7.69
CA ILE A 46 7.41 -7.73 8.19
C ILE A 46 5.88 -7.92 8.23
N TYR A 47 5.15 -6.88 8.64
CA TYR A 47 3.69 -6.90 8.71
C TYR A 47 3.00 -6.96 7.35
N ALA A 48 3.50 -6.21 6.37
CA ALA A 48 2.90 -6.10 5.04
C ALA A 48 3.37 -7.21 4.07
N MET A 49 4.47 -7.90 4.36
CA MET A 49 5.05 -8.93 3.48
C MET A 49 4.13 -10.15 3.26
N PRO A 50 3.49 -10.77 4.27
CA PRO A 50 2.71 -11.99 4.06
C PRO A 50 1.52 -11.81 3.11
N PRO A 51 0.66 -10.78 3.23
CA PRO A 51 -0.42 -10.53 2.28
C PRO A 51 0.11 -10.31 0.85
N MET A 52 1.20 -9.55 0.68
CA MET A 52 1.79 -9.30 -0.63
C MET A 52 2.29 -10.59 -1.29
N VAL A 53 3.00 -11.44 -0.56
CA VAL A 53 3.48 -12.73 -1.06
C VAL A 53 2.31 -13.62 -1.48
N ARG A 54 1.24 -13.65 -0.69
CA ARG A 54 0.05 -14.45 -0.97
C ARG A 54 -0.66 -13.96 -2.23
N ILE A 55 -0.94 -12.65 -2.33
CA ILE A 55 -1.60 -12.06 -3.49
C ILE A 55 -0.73 -12.23 -4.74
N THR A 56 0.59 -12.01 -4.65
CA THR A 56 1.51 -12.22 -5.76
C THR A 56 1.46 -13.66 -6.27
N THR A 57 1.45 -14.63 -5.36
CA THR A 57 1.38 -16.05 -5.72
C THR A 57 0.06 -16.37 -6.41
N LEU A 58 -1.07 -15.86 -5.90
CA LEU A 58 -2.39 -16.05 -6.51
C LEU A 58 -2.49 -15.36 -7.87
N ALA A 59 -2.00 -14.13 -8.01
CA ALA A 59 -2.01 -13.38 -9.25
C ALA A 59 -1.23 -14.09 -10.37
N LEU A 60 -0.04 -14.62 -10.06
CA LEU A 60 0.78 -15.33 -11.03
C LEU A 60 0.19 -16.69 -11.40
N ARG A 61 -0.48 -17.37 -10.47
CA ARG A 61 -1.15 -18.66 -10.73
C ARG A 61 -2.49 -18.49 -11.43
N GLY A 62 -3.13 -17.34 -11.28
CA GLY A 62 -4.42 -17.03 -11.90
C GLY A 62 -4.33 -16.67 -13.39
N VAL A 63 -3.13 -16.60 -13.97
CA VAL A 63 -2.99 -16.37 -15.41
C VAL A 63 -3.50 -17.58 -16.19
N PRO A 64 -4.43 -17.42 -17.13
CA PRO A 64 -5.00 -18.53 -17.92
C PRO A 64 -3.94 -19.33 -18.66
N ASN A 65 -4.10 -20.65 -18.69
CA ASN A 65 -3.15 -21.55 -19.36
C ASN A 65 -3.08 -21.28 -20.87
N GLU A 66 -4.17 -20.86 -21.48
CA GLU A 66 -4.26 -20.53 -22.91
C GLU A 66 -3.26 -19.44 -23.31
N ILE A 67 -3.11 -18.43 -22.44
CA ILE A 67 -2.13 -17.34 -22.65
C ILE A 67 -0.70 -17.85 -22.53
N ILE A 68 -0.46 -18.76 -21.57
CA ILE A 68 0.86 -19.37 -21.39
C ILE A 68 1.20 -20.29 -22.57
N GLU A 69 0.26 -21.05 -23.07
CA GLU A 69 0.42 -21.94 -24.23
C GLU A 69 0.63 -21.16 -25.52
N ALA A 70 -0.10 -20.07 -25.74
CA ALA A 70 0.16 -19.17 -26.84
C ALA A 70 1.62 -18.64 -26.84
N GLY A 71 2.14 -18.26 -25.66
CA GLY A 71 3.53 -17.88 -25.50
C GLY A 71 4.52 -18.99 -25.83
N LYS A 72 4.20 -20.24 -25.48
CA LYS A 72 5.03 -21.42 -25.83
C LYS A 72 5.02 -21.69 -27.32
N MET A 73 3.84 -21.62 -27.96
CA MET A 73 3.71 -21.81 -29.41
C MET A 73 4.45 -20.72 -30.21
N ALA A 74 4.55 -19.52 -29.67
CA ALA A 74 5.37 -18.43 -30.24
C ALA A 74 6.88 -18.63 -30.02
N GLY A 75 7.31 -19.78 -29.50
CA GLY A 75 8.75 -20.09 -29.30
C GLY A 75 9.40 -19.39 -28.10
N CYS A 76 8.64 -18.82 -27.19
CA CYS A 76 9.18 -18.12 -26.03
C CYS A 76 9.87 -19.06 -25.05
N THR A 77 11.05 -18.68 -24.60
CA THR A 77 11.76 -19.35 -23.50
C THR A 77 11.01 -19.16 -22.17
N ARG A 78 11.27 -20.01 -21.17
CA ARG A 78 10.64 -19.90 -19.82
C ARG A 78 10.78 -18.51 -19.18
N ARG A 79 11.95 -17.85 -19.37
CA ARG A 79 12.17 -16.48 -18.85
C ARG A 79 11.36 -15.45 -19.63
N GLN A 80 11.21 -15.63 -20.94
CA GLN A 80 10.37 -14.76 -21.77
C GLN A 80 8.90 -14.91 -21.45
N ILE A 81 8.41 -16.14 -21.26
CA ILE A 81 7.03 -16.40 -20.82
C ILE A 81 6.77 -15.71 -19.49
N LEU A 82 7.66 -15.84 -18.50
CA LEU A 82 7.48 -15.18 -17.20
C LEU A 82 7.42 -13.65 -17.35
N ARG A 83 8.39 -13.04 -18.04
CA ARG A 83 8.52 -11.58 -18.09
C ARG A 83 7.59 -10.89 -19.09
N LYS A 84 7.30 -11.53 -20.23
CA LYS A 84 6.54 -10.93 -21.33
C LYS A 84 5.08 -11.38 -21.37
N VAL A 85 4.74 -12.48 -20.72
CA VAL A 85 3.38 -13.05 -20.74
C VAL A 85 2.78 -13.05 -19.32
N ILE A 86 3.35 -13.80 -18.39
CA ILE A 86 2.75 -14.02 -17.06
C ILE A 86 2.71 -12.72 -16.23
N ILE A 87 3.85 -12.04 -16.06
CA ILE A 87 3.91 -10.81 -15.24
C ILE A 87 2.99 -9.72 -15.80
N PRO A 88 3.03 -9.37 -17.11
CA PRO A 88 2.13 -8.37 -17.64
C PRO A 88 0.64 -8.72 -17.52
N SER A 89 0.28 -9.99 -17.70
CA SER A 89 -1.10 -10.47 -17.54
C SER A 89 -1.56 -10.47 -16.07
N ALA A 90 -0.64 -10.66 -15.12
CA ALA A 90 -0.92 -10.65 -13.69
C ALA A 90 -0.95 -9.24 -13.08
N VAL A 91 -0.48 -8.19 -13.80
CA VAL A 91 -0.38 -6.83 -13.24
C VAL A 91 -1.65 -6.33 -12.58
N PRO A 92 -2.86 -6.47 -13.14
CA PRO A 92 -4.07 -6.00 -12.48
C PRO A 92 -4.29 -6.64 -11.11
N ALA A 93 -4.06 -7.94 -10.99
CA ALA A 93 -4.17 -8.66 -9.73
C ALA A 93 -3.01 -8.32 -8.76
N LEU A 94 -1.80 -8.07 -9.27
CA LEU A 94 -0.66 -7.61 -8.46
C LEU A 94 -0.92 -6.23 -7.87
N MET A 95 -1.60 -5.33 -8.59
CA MET A 95 -1.94 -3.99 -8.08
C MET A 95 -2.93 -4.04 -6.92
N VAL A 96 -3.80 -5.04 -6.86
CA VAL A 96 -4.62 -5.29 -5.65
C VAL A 96 -3.71 -5.57 -4.45
N GLY A 97 -2.64 -6.34 -4.63
CA GLY A 97 -1.64 -6.59 -3.60
C GLY A 97 -0.91 -5.32 -3.15
N VAL A 98 -0.52 -4.48 -4.10
CA VAL A 98 0.12 -3.19 -3.79
C VAL A 98 -0.82 -2.30 -2.98
N ASN A 99 -2.09 -2.22 -3.37
CA ASN A 99 -3.08 -1.45 -2.62
C ASN A 99 -3.27 -1.97 -1.20
N GLN A 100 -3.32 -3.29 -1.02
CA GLN A 100 -3.39 -3.92 0.29
C GLN A 100 -2.17 -3.57 1.17
N VAL A 101 -0.96 -3.57 0.60
CA VAL A 101 0.28 -3.16 1.31
C VAL A 101 0.22 -1.70 1.73
N ILE A 102 -0.27 -0.81 0.87
CA ILE A 102 -0.46 0.61 1.20
C ILE A 102 -1.37 0.76 2.42
N MET A 103 -2.53 0.11 2.41
CA MET A 103 -3.50 0.16 3.52
C MET A 103 -2.91 -0.38 4.83
N LEU A 104 -2.20 -1.52 4.77
CA LEU A 104 -1.54 -2.10 5.93
C LEU A 104 -0.41 -1.20 6.48
N SER A 105 0.36 -0.57 5.58
CA SER A 105 1.42 0.36 5.97
C SER A 105 0.86 1.60 6.66
N LEU A 106 -0.28 2.12 6.20
CA LEU A 106 -0.96 3.25 6.84
C LEU A 106 -1.48 2.90 8.24
N ASN A 107 -2.00 1.68 8.43
CA ASN A 107 -2.39 1.20 9.76
C ASN A 107 -1.20 1.14 10.73
N MET A 108 0.01 0.87 10.22
CA MET A 108 1.23 0.85 11.01
C MET A 108 1.74 2.23 11.42
N VAL A 109 1.27 3.32 10.81
CA VAL A 109 1.73 4.69 11.11
C VAL A 109 1.53 5.06 12.58
N ILE A 110 0.40 4.68 13.17
CA ILE A 110 0.11 4.96 14.59
C ILE A 110 1.06 4.18 15.49
N ILE A 111 1.26 2.88 15.21
CA ILE A 111 2.18 2.02 15.97
C ILE A 111 3.62 2.53 15.83
N ALA A 112 4.03 2.90 14.62
CA ALA A 112 5.33 3.50 14.34
C ALA A 112 5.57 4.76 15.16
N SER A 113 4.53 5.58 15.34
CA SER A 113 4.59 6.79 16.16
C SER A 113 4.78 6.50 17.65
N MET A 114 4.17 5.42 18.15
CA MET A 114 4.34 4.99 19.54
C MET A 114 5.79 4.59 19.86
N ILE A 115 6.54 4.12 18.87
CA ILE A 115 7.93 3.70 18.99
C ILE A 115 8.93 4.79 18.55
N GLY A 116 8.46 6.04 18.43
CA GLY A 116 9.33 7.19 18.18
C GLY A 116 9.71 7.42 16.72
N ALA A 117 8.93 6.91 15.77
CA ALA A 117 9.17 7.19 14.34
C ALA A 117 8.83 8.64 13.93
N GLY A 118 8.06 9.37 14.76
CA GLY A 118 7.61 10.73 14.44
C GLY A 118 6.51 10.77 13.37
N GLY A 119 6.36 11.94 12.73
CA GLY A 119 5.40 12.15 11.64
C GLY A 119 3.96 12.34 12.11
N LEU A 120 3.01 12.37 11.15
CA LEU A 120 1.57 12.65 11.41
C LEU A 120 0.94 11.73 12.46
N GLY A 121 1.37 10.48 12.54
CA GLY A 121 0.87 9.56 13.55
C GLY A 121 1.31 9.98 14.97
N PHE A 122 2.47 10.60 15.12
CA PHE A 122 2.92 11.16 16.41
C PHE A 122 2.03 12.34 16.82
N ASP A 123 1.64 13.19 15.87
CA ASP A 123 0.78 14.34 16.15
C ASP A 123 -0.62 13.86 16.60
N VAL A 124 -1.18 12.82 15.97
CA VAL A 124 -2.42 12.20 16.45
C VAL A 124 -2.26 11.64 17.86
N LEU A 125 -1.19 10.90 18.13
CA LEU A 125 -0.94 10.32 19.44
C LEU A 125 -0.73 11.40 20.53
N ALA A 126 0.00 12.46 20.20
CA ALA A 126 0.26 13.58 21.11
C ALA A 126 -1.04 14.33 21.43
N SER A 127 -1.88 14.57 20.43
CA SER A 127 -3.20 15.21 20.59
C SER A 127 -4.13 14.37 21.46
N LEU A 128 -4.17 13.06 21.25
CA LEU A 128 -4.94 12.13 22.09
C LEU A 128 -4.49 12.19 23.56
N ARG A 129 -3.17 12.20 23.81
CA ARG A 129 -2.61 12.27 25.17
C ARG A 129 -2.89 13.61 25.88
N ARG A 130 -3.00 14.71 25.11
CA ARG A 130 -3.32 16.04 25.60
C ARG A 130 -4.82 16.31 25.67
N LEU A 131 -5.65 15.38 25.17
CA LEU A 131 -7.10 15.57 24.99
C LEU A 131 -7.43 16.78 24.09
N ASP A 132 -6.53 17.13 23.18
CA ASP A 132 -6.72 18.18 22.20
C ASP A 132 -7.43 17.62 20.98
N ILE A 133 -8.76 17.73 21.00
CA ILE A 133 -9.63 17.18 19.95
C ILE A 133 -9.37 17.89 18.62
N GLY A 134 -9.13 19.21 18.63
CA GLY A 134 -8.89 19.99 17.42
C GLY A 134 -7.65 19.53 16.65
N ALA A 135 -6.50 19.52 17.31
CA ALA A 135 -5.25 19.03 16.72
C ALA A 135 -5.31 17.55 16.32
N GLY A 136 -6.05 16.72 17.09
CA GLY A 136 -6.27 15.32 16.77
C GLY A 136 -7.05 15.09 15.48
N ILE A 137 -8.10 15.88 15.24
CA ILE A 137 -8.89 15.85 14.01
C ILE A 137 -8.06 16.33 12.83
N GLU A 138 -7.28 17.41 12.98
CA GLU A 138 -6.43 17.95 11.92
C GLU A 138 -5.39 16.91 11.45
N ALA A 139 -4.63 16.35 12.38
CA ALA A 139 -3.64 15.32 12.06
C ALA A 139 -4.28 14.05 11.50
N GLY A 140 -5.41 13.62 12.04
CA GLY A 140 -6.18 12.47 11.54
C GLY A 140 -6.69 12.70 10.12
N LEU A 141 -7.22 13.88 9.81
CA LEU A 141 -7.69 14.25 8.48
C LEU A 141 -6.53 14.27 7.46
N ALA A 142 -5.36 14.77 7.86
CA ALA A 142 -4.17 14.74 7.00
C ALA A 142 -3.77 13.31 6.63
N ILE A 143 -3.83 12.36 7.57
CA ILE A 143 -3.57 10.94 7.31
C ILE A 143 -4.61 10.38 6.33
N VAL A 144 -5.89 10.69 6.50
CA VAL A 144 -6.97 10.22 5.60
C VAL A 144 -6.77 10.75 4.19
N VAL A 145 -6.45 12.03 4.02
CA VAL A 145 -6.18 12.64 2.70
C VAL A 145 -4.98 11.96 2.04
N MET A 146 -3.91 11.72 2.79
CA MET A 146 -2.74 11.01 2.28
C MET A 146 -3.07 9.56 1.89
N ALA A 147 -3.89 8.87 2.67
CA ALA A 147 -4.36 7.52 2.36
C ALA A 147 -5.15 7.49 1.04
N ILE A 148 -6.10 8.41 0.86
CA ILE A 148 -6.87 8.53 -0.38
C ILE A 148 -5.96 8.84 -1.56
N ALA A 149 -4.99 9.74 -1.41
CA ALA A 149 -4.06 10.08 -2.47
C ALA A 149 -3.21 8.88 -2.92
N LEU A 150 -2.68 8.10 -1.97
CA LEU A 150 -1.91 6.89 -2.25
C LEU A 150 -2.77 5.80 -2.91
N ASP A 151 -4.00 5.61 -2.44
CA ASP A 151 -4.95 4.66 -3.01
C ASP A 151 -5.28 5.02 -4.46
N ARG A 152 -5.62 6.29 -4.72
CA ARG A 152 -5.89 6.79 -6.07
C ARG A 152 -4.68 6.71 -7.00
N ALA A 153 -3.49 7.01 -6.50
CA ALA A 153 -2.26 6.84 -7.26
C ALA A 153 -2.04 5.37 -7.65
N SER A 154 -2.21 4.43 -6.70
CA SER A 154 -2.09 2.99 -6.94
C SER A 154 -3.08 2.50 -8.00
N GLN A 155 -4.36 2.90 -7.90
CA GLN A 155 -5.40 2.55 -8.87
C GLN A 155 -5.08 3.10 -10.27
N ALA A 156 -4.66 4.35 -10.37
CA ALA A 156 -4.29 4.99 -11.64
C ALA A 156 -3.11 4.28 -12.34
N PHE A 157 -2.16 3.74 -11.58
CA PHE A 157 -1.10 2.90 -12.14
C PHE A 157 -1.62 1.56 -12.67
N SER A 158 -2.62 0.97 -12.03
CA SER A 158 -3.26 -0.28 -12.48
C SER A 158 -4.01 -0.09 -13.80
N GLU A 159 -4.78 0.97 -13.93
CA GLU A 159 -5.64 1.24 -15.08
C GLU A 159 -4.87 1.66 -16.33
N ARG A 160 -3.72 2.32 -16.20
CA ARG A 160 -2.90 2.76 -17.33
C ARG A 160 -2.46 1.63 -18.28
N LYS A 161 -2.34 0.40 -17.79
CA LYS A 161 -1.93 -0.74 -18.62
C LYS A 161 -3.08 -1.42 -19.35
N LEU A 162 -4.33 -1.12 -18.99
CA LEU A 162 -5.53 -1.74 -19.61
C LEU A 162 -6.23 -0.84 -20.63
N SER A 163 -5.96 0.47 -20.62
CA SER A 163 -6.64 1.43 -21.49
C SER A 163 -5.83 1.75 -22.74
N THR A 164 -5.94 0.92 -23.76
CA THR A 164 -5.68 1.27 -25.17
C THR A 164 -6.93 1.85 -25.85
N SER A 165 -7.94 2.29 -25.12
CA SER A 165 -9.14 2.91 -25.66
C SER A 165 -8.88 4.38 -25.97
N LEU A 166 -8.84 4.71 -27.27
CA LEU A 166 -8.61 6.06 -27.83
C LEU A 166 -9.83 6.99 -27.70
N THR A 167 -10.87 6.63 -26.97
CA THR A 167 -12.13 7.39 -26.89
C THR A 167 -12.49 7.66 -25.43
N GLY A 168 -11.99 8.76 -24.89
CA GLY A 168 -12.32 9.21 -23.55
C GLY A 168 -12.23 10.73 -23.40
N ASN A 169 -13.10 11.34 -22.58
CA ASN A 169 -13.07 12.76 -22.20
C ASN A 169 -11.73 13.14 -21.57
N PHE A 170 -11.35 14.42 -21.61
CA PHE A 170 -10.09 14.95 -21.07
C PHE A 170 -9.79 14.48 -19.63
N VAL A 171 -10.83 14.36 -18.79
CA VAL A 171 -10.76 13.84 -17.41
C VAL A 171 -10.34 12.37 -17.37
N GLN A 172 -10.80 11.55 -18.32
CA GLN A 172 -10.42 10.13 -18.44
C GLN A 172 -9.04 9.94 -19.07
N ARG A 173 -8.56 10.92 -19.84
CA ARG A 173 -7.23 10.90 -20.47
C ARG A 173 -6.09 11.21 -19.49
N HIS A 174 -6.37 11.98 -18.43
CA HIS A 174 -5.37 12.41 -17.46
C HIS A 174 -5.84 12.16 -16.00
N PRO A 175 -6.14 10.91 -15.59
CA PRO A 175 -6.67 10.63 -14.27
C PRO A 175 -5.73 11.08 -13.15
N LEU A 176 -4.40 10.96 -13.34
CA LEU A 176 -3.40 11.43 -12.38
C LEU A 176 -3.36 12.96 -12.24
N GLY A 177 -3.51 13.68 -13.35
CA GLY A 177 -3.55 15.15 -13.31
C GLY A 177 -4.80 15.66 -12.59
N VAL A 178 -5.95 15.06 -12.88
CA VAL A 178 -7.23 15.43 -12.26
C VAL A 178 -7.25 15.08 -10.78
N SER A 179 -6.75 13.90 -10.38
CA SER A 179 -6.67 13.51 -8.98
C SER A 179 -5.67 14.36 -8.20
N ALA A 180 -4.51 14.69 -8.78
CA ALA A 180 -3.53 15.58 -8.15
C ALA A 180 -4.11 16.99 -7.92
N VAL A 181 -4.79 17.55 -8.93
CA VAL A 181 -5.46 18.86 -8.80
C VAL A 181 -6.58 18.79 -7.75
N ALA A 182 -7.38 17.72 -7.73
CA ALA A 182 -8.43 17.54 -6.73
C ALA A 182 -7.87 17.48 -5.29
N VAL A 183 -6.77 16.75 -5.08
CA VAL A 183 -6.09 16.68 -3.77
C VAL A 183 -5.50 18.04 -3.38
N ILE A 184 -4.85 18.75 -4.29
CA ILE A 184 -4.30 20.09 -4.02
C ILE A 184 -5.43 21.07 -3.69
N CYS A 185 -6.53 21.07 -4.42
CA CYS A 185 -7.69 21.91 -4.12
C CYS A 185 -8.29 21.56 -2.77
N LEU A 186 -8.41 20.29 -2.43
CA LEU A 186 -8.98 19.83 -1.16
C LEU A 186 -8.09 20.20 0.03
N THR A 187 -6.78 20.11 -0.11
CA THR A 187 -5.80 20.54 0.91
C THR A 187 -5.79 22.07 1.09
N LEU A 188 -5.93 22.83 0.00
CA LEU A 188 -6.02 24.29 0.08
C LEU A 188 -7.34 24.72 0.77
N ILE A 189 -8.46 24.09 0.42
CA ILE A 189 -9.76 24.37 1.06
C ILE A 189 -9.71 23.98 2.53
N ALA A 190 -9.17 22.81 2.87
CA ALA A 190 -9.00 22.41 4.26
C ALA A 190 -8.12 23.39 5.05
N GLY A 191 -7.02 23.85 4.46
CA GLY A 191 -6.13 24.84 5.07
C GLY A 191 -6.82 26.19 5.34
N THR A 192 -7.66 26.66 4.43
CA THR A 192 -8.42 27.90 4.63
C THR A 192 -9.52 27.75 5.68
N VAL A 193 -10.21 26.61 5.70
CA VAL A 193 -11.26 26.33 6.68
C VAL A 193 -10.66 26.19 8.09
N VAL A 194 -9.53 25.50 8.23
CA VAL A 194 -8.85 25.32 9.52
C VAL A 194 -8.32 26.65 10.04
N SER A 195 -7.71 27.51 9.19
CA SER A 195 -7.27 28.84 9.60
C SER A 195 -8.43 29.74 10.03
N TRP A 196 -9.60 29.57 9.43
CA TRP A 196 -10.81 30.29 9.80
C TRP A 196 -11.36 29.84 11.15
N ILE A 197 -11.28 28.55 11.49
CA ILE A 197 -11.71 28.00 12.79
C ILE A 197 -10.75 28.44 13.92
N GLN A 198 -9.45 28.59 13.65
CA GLN A 198 -8.47 29.04 14.65
C GLN A 198 -8.55 30.55 14.95
N THR A 199 -9.18 31.34 14.10
CA THR A 199 -9.32 32.80 14.29
C THR A 199 -10.58 33.21 15.06
N TYR A 200 -11.44 32.27 15.44
CA TYR A 200 -12.60 32.55 16.29
C TYR A 200 -12.25 32.33 17.78
N PRO A 201 -12.42 33.34 18.66
CA PRO A 201 -12.17 33.25 20.10
C PRO A 201 -13.15 32.30 20.78
#